data_445e3161b86b1304e86682f39abbe09d
#
_entry.id   445e3161b86b1304e86682f39abbe09d
#
_cell.length_a   1.000
_cell.length_b   1.000
_cell.length_c   1.000
_cell.angle_alpha   90.00
_cell.angle_beta   90.00
_cell.angle_gamma   90.00
#
_symmetry.space_group_name_H-M   'P 1'
#
loop_
_entity.id
_entity.type
_entity.pdbx_description
1 polymer ?
#
loop_
_entity_poly.entity_id
_entity_poly.type
_entity_poly.pdbx_seq_one_letter_code
_entity_poly.pdbx_strand_id
1 'polypeptide(L)'
;YFHSSGIGWQNNSLDIEKELKTVETNGVGFVRMVDTAFKWFADRQKKGRIACITSIAGTKGLGAAPAYSSTKRFQNHYLECLSQQAHMRHLPISVTDIRPGFVKTDLIAGSSYPLQLSPSDVAVHIVRAIEKGKEVKVIDWRYSLLVFFWHLLPRWIWTRIRITS
;
A
#
# COMPACT_ATOMS: atom_id res chain seq x y z
N TYR A 1 4.94 -12.57 8.59
CA TYR A 1 5.30 -12.28 7.20
C TYR A 1 5.23 -10.78 6.94
N PHE A 2 6.28 -10.24 6.35
CA PHE A 2 6.33 -8.83 5.97
C PHE A 2 6.59 -8.69 4.47
N HIS A 3 5.63 -8.07 3.74
CA HIS A 3 5.72 -7.84 2.31
C HIS A 3 6.12 -6.39 2.04
N SER A 4 7.32 -6.19 1.49
CA SER A 4 7.86 -4.87 1.14
C SER A 4 8.13 -4.68 -0.36
N SER A 5 7.92 -5.73 -1.16
CA SER A 5 8.16 -5.67 -2.61
C SER A 5 7.13 -4.77 -3.30
N GLY A 6 7.62 -3.96 -4.22
CA GLY A 6 6.77 -3.11 -5.04
C GLY A 6 7.60 -2.19 -5.92
N ILE A 7 7.09 -1.90 -7.10
CA ILE A 7 7.69 -0.99 -8.06
C ILE A 7 6.66 0.04 -8.52
N GLY A 8 7.12 1.11 -9.14
CA GLY A 8 6.25 2.11 -9.74
C GLY A 8 7.05 3.21 -10.41
N TRP A 9 6.46 3.79 -11.41
CA TRP A 9 7.00 4.91 -12.16
C TRP A 9 5.95 5.99 -12.35
N GLN A 10 6.39 7.21 -12.51
CA GLN A 10 5.61 8.21 -13.20
C GLN A 10 5.58 7.83 -14.69
N ASN A 11 4.39 7.81 -15.28
CA ASN A 11 4.18 7.31 -16.63
C ASN A 11 3.10 8.12 -17.36
N ASN A 12 3.39 9.39 -17.59
CA ASN A 12 2.47 10.31 -18.27
C ASN A 12 2.27 9.93 -19.76
N SER A 13 3.21 9.20 -20.36
CA SER A 13 3.15 8.73 -21.75
C SER A 13 2.40 7.40 -21.89
N LEU A 14 2.00 6.76 -20.79
CA LEU A 14 1.37 5.44 -20.76
C LEU A 14 2.22 4.36 -21.46
N ASP A 15 3.54 4.39 -21.22
CA ASP A 15 4.47 3.34 -21.66
C ASP A 15 3.96 1.98 -21.13
N ILE A 16 3.51 1.12 -22.03
CA ILE A 16 2.83 -0.13 -21.72
C ILE A 16 3.73 -1.12 -20.95
N GLU A 17 5.02 -1.13 -21.21
CA GLU A 17 5.96 -2.03 -20.53
C GLU A 17 6.07 -1.69 -19.04
N LYS A 18 6.10 -0.39 -18.71
CA LYS A 18 6.10 0.07 -17.32
C LYS A 18 4.79 -0.24 -16.61
N GLU A 19 3.65 -0.03 -17.29
CA GLU A 19 2.32 -0.33 -16.73
C GLU A 19 2.20 -1.83 -16.44
N LEU A 20 2.49 -2.69 -17.43
CA LEU A 20 2.37 -4.15 -17.27
C LEU A 20 3.34 -4.69 -16.21
N LYS A 21 4.60 -4.25 -16.21
CA LYS A 21 5.58 -4.66 -15.20
C LYS A 21 5.15 -4.25 -13.78
N THR A 22 4.53 -3.07 -13.64
CA THR A 22 3.98 -2.63 -12.36
C THR A 22 2.82 -3.53 -11.92
N VAL A 23 1.89 -3.86 -12.81
CA VAL A 23 0.76 -4.76 -12.52
C VAL A 23 1.24 -6.16 -12.17
N GLU A 24 2.19 -6.70 -12.92
CA GLU A 24 2.74 -8.02 -12.67
C GLU A 24 3.40 -8.11 -11.28
N THR A 25 4.24 -7.15 -10.95
CA THR A 25 4.95 -7.15 -9.65
C THR A 25 4.00 -6.85 -8.49
N ASN A 26 3.25 -5.74 -8.56
CA ASN A 26 2.42 -5.26 -7.46
C ASN A 26 1.06 -5.97 -7.38
N GLY A 27 0.61 -6.62 -8.44
CA GLY A 27 -0.62 -7.39 -8.49
C GLY A 27 -0.35 -8.88 -8.36
N VAL A 28 0.11 -9.51 -9.42
CA VAL A 28 0.30 -10.97 -9.49
C VAL A 28 1.32 -11.46 -8.47
N GLY A 29 2.50 -10.83 -8.42
CA GLY A 29 3.56 -11.16 -7.46
C GLY A 29 3.10 -10.98 -6.01
N PHE A 30 2.40 -9.87 -5.75
CA PHE A 30 1.82 -9.59 -4.43
C PHE A 30 0.86 -10.70 -3.99
N VAL A 31 -0.13 -11.07 -4.83
CA VAL A 31 -1.11 -12.12 -4.50
C VAL A 31 -0.41 -13.44 -4.22
N ARG A 32 0.51 -13.86 -5.09
CA ARG A 32 1.25 -15.13 -4.91
C ARG A 32 1.92 -15.21 -3.54
N MET A 33 2.61 -14.15 -3.13
CA MET A 33 3.38 -14.14 -1.89
C MET A 33 2.49 -14.03 -0.65
N VAL A 34 1.48 -13.14 -0.69
CA VAL A 34 0.61 -12.90 0.45
C VAL A 34 -0.32 -14.09 0.70
N ASP A 35 -0.89 -14.70 -0.37
CA ASP A 35 -1.70 -15.90 -0.26
C ASP A 35 -0.91 -17.08 0.29
N THR A 36 0.33 -17.26 -0.19
CA THR A 36 1.19 -18.32 0.33
C THR A 36 1.40 -18.16 1.84
N ALA A 37 1.67 -16.94 2.29
CA ALA A 37 1.84 -16.65 3.71
C ALA A 37 0.53 -16.87 4.49
N PHE A 38 -0.59 -16.38 3.97
CA PHE A 38 -1.90 -16.54 4.60
C PHE A 38 -2.28 -18.02 4.77
N LYS A 39 -2.16 -18.81 3.69
CA LYS A 39 -2.42 -20.25 3.70
C LYS A 39 -1.50 -20.97 4.67
N TRP A 40 -0.23 -20.62 4.71
CA TRP A 40 0.73 -21.25 5.63
C TRP A 40 0.31 -21.11 7.10
N PHE A 41 -0.18 -19.94 7.52
CA PHE A 41 -0.71 -19.72 8.87
C PHE A 41 -2.06 -20.42 9.08
N ALA A 42 -2.95 -20.32 8.10
CA ALA A 42 -4.30 -20.86 8.16
C ALA A 42 -4.32 -22.38 8.30
N ASP A 43 -3.55 -23.08 7.44
CA ASP A 43 -3.50 -24.55 7.41
C ASP A 43 -2.91 -25.13 8.71
N ARG A 44 -2.07 -24.36 9.40
CA ARG A 44 -1.43 -24.75 10.65
C ARG A 44 -2.14 -24.25 11.90
N GLN A 45 -3.23 -23.51 11.72
CA GLN A 45 -3.97 -22.86 12.83
C GLN A 45 -3.03 -22.05 13.75
N LYS A 46 -1.94 -21.50 13.19
CA LYS A 46 -0.95 -20.76 13.96
C LYS A 46 -1.31 -19.29 14.02
N LYS A 47 -1.03 -18.68 15.17
CA LYS A 47 -1.06 -17.22 15.29
C LYS A 47 -0.09 -16.60 14.31
N GLY A 48 -0.60 -15.79 13.39
CA GLY A 48 0.14 -15.15 12.32
C GLY A 48 -0.04 -13.64 12.28
N ARG A 49 0.99 -12.95 11.80
CA ARG A 49 0.91 -11.53 11.46
C ARG A 49 1.39 -11.35 10.03
N ILE A 50 0.53 -10.78 9.20
CA ILE A 50 0.83 -10.44 7.81
C ILE A 50 0.78 -8.92 7.71
N ALA A 51 1.90 -8.29 7.35
CA ALA A 51 1.96 -6.85 7.15
C ALA A 51 2.52 -6.54 5.76
N CYS A 52 1.88 -5.62 5.05
CA CYS A 52 2.26 -5.26 3.69
C CYS A 52 2.44 -3.75 3.57
N ILE A 53 3.53 -3.33 2.92
CA ILE A 53 3.73 -1.93 2.54
C ILE A 53 2.94 -1.66 1.26
N THR A 54 1.84 -0.94 1.41
CA THR A 54 1.05 -0.43 0.30
C THR A 54 1.42 1.03 0.00
N SER A 55 0.49 1.97 0.04
CA SER A 55 0.75 3.41 -0.08
C SER A 55 -0.52 4.22 0.15
N ILE A 56 -0.38 5.49 0.53
CA ILE A 56 -1.45 6.48 0.42
C ILE A 56 -1.88 6.69 -1.04
N ALA A 57 -1.01 6.41 -2.02
CA ALA A 57 -1.32 6.47 -3.45
C ALA A 57 -2.48 5.54 -3.87
N GLY A 58 -2.79 4.51 -3.06
CA GLY A 58 -3.96 3.66 -3.25
C GLY A 58 -5.28 4.28 -2.80
N THR A 59 -5.29 5.44 -2.19
CA THR A 59 -6.53 6.07 -1.68
C THR A 59 -7.30 6.86 -2.73
N LYS A 60 -6.60 7.41 -3.71
CA LYS A 60 -7.16 8.12 -4.86
C LYS A 60 -6.37 7.78 -6.12
N GLY A 61 -7.01 7.83 -7.30
CA GLY A 61 -6.32 7.64 -8.58
C GLY A 61 -5.35 8.79 -8.86
N LEU A 62 -4.11 8.46 -9.19
CA LEU A 62 -3.06 9.43 -9.52
C LEU A 62 -2.75 9.34 -11.01
N GLY A 63 -3.10 10.40 -11.77
CA GLY A 63 -2.91 10.44 -13.22
C GLY A 63 -1.45 10.33 -13.67
N ALA A 64 -0.51 10.81 -12.85
CA ALA A 64 0.92 10.71 -13.14
C ALA A 64 1.49 9.28 -13.02
N ALA A 65 0.80 8.36 -12.34
CA ALA A 65 1.26 6.99 -12.11
C ALA A 65 0.09 6.00 -12.08
N PRO A 66 -0.59 5.74 -13.21
CA PRO A 66 -1.84 4.99 -13.23
C PRO A 66 -1.72 3.57 -12.69
N ALA A 67 -0.79 2.76 -13.22
CA ALA A 67 -0.60 1.38 -12.76
C ALA A 67 -0.18 1.33 -11.28
N TYR A 68 0.73 2.20 -10.85
CA TYR A 68 1.17 2.25 -9.45
C TYR A 68 0.00 2.53 -8.51
N SER A 69 -0.72 3.62 -8.74
CA SER A 69 -1.86 4.01 -7.92
C SER A 69 -2.96 2.94 -7.89
N SER A 70 -3.27 2.37 -9.05
CA SER A 70 -4.28 1.32 -9.18
C SER A 70 -3.87 0.03 -8.48
N THR A 71 -2.61 -0.39 -8.62
CA THR A 71 -2.12 -1.60 -7.93
C THR A 71 -2.04 -1.40 -6.42
N LYS A 72 -1.70 -0.20 -5.93
CA LYS A 72 -1.73 0.10 -4.50
C LYS A 72 -3.17 0.10 -3.96
N ARG A 73 -4.15 0.55 -4.73
CA ARG A 73 -5.58 0.42 -4.38
C ARG A 73 -6.02 -1.04 -4.34
N PHE A 74 -5.62 -1.83 -5.33
CA PHE A 74 -5.86 -3.27 -5.35
C PHE A 74 -5.30 -3.94 -4.07
N GLN A 75 -4.04 -3.65 -3.71
CA GLN A 75 -3.42 -4.19 -2.50
C GLN A 75 -4.18 -3.81 -1.22
N ASN A 76 -4.59 -2.53 -1.08
CA ASN A 76 -5.38 -2.09 0.08
C ASN A 76 -6.66 -2.92 0.22
N HIS A 77 -7.41 -3.07 -0.88
CA HIS A 77 -8.67 -3.80 -0.87
C HIS A 77 -8.48 -5.30 -0.66
N TYR A 78 -7.44 -5.86 -1.26
CA TYR A 78 -7.11 -7.28 -1.10
C TYR A 78 -6.79 -7.65 0.36
N LEU A 79 -6.03 -6.79 1.07
CA LEU A 79 -5.72 -6.98 2.48
C LEU A 79 -6.97 -6.87 3.37
N GLU A 80 -7.89 -5.98 3.04
CA GLU A 80 -9.20 -5.87 3.69
C GLU A 80 -9.98 -7.19 3.54
N CYS A 81 -10.03 -7.75 2.33
CA CYS A 81 -10.68 -9.04 2.08
C CYS A 81 -10.03 -10.19 2.89
N LEU A 82 -8.69 -10.22 2.98
CA LEU A 82 -7.99 -11.23 3.79
C LEU A 82 -8.24 -11.07 5.28
N SER A 83 -8.32 -9.83 5.79
CA SER A 83 -8.71 -9.57 7.18
C SER A 83 -10.12 -10.09 7.46
N GLN A 84 -11.08 -9.78 6.59
CA GLN A 84 -12.45 -10.30 6.69
C GLN A 84 -12.48 -11.84 6.65
N GLN A 85 -11.73 -12.45 5.72
CA GLN A 85 -11.66 -13.91 5.62
C GLN A 85 -11.08 -14.56 6.88
N ALA A 86 -10.06 -13.94 7.49
CA ALA A 86 -9.50 -14.42 8.74
C ALA A 86 -10.54 -14.41 9.86
N HIS A 87 -11.34 -13.34 9.99
CA HIS A 87 -12.43 -13.26 10.95
C HIS A 87 -13.53 -14.30 10.68
N MET A 88 -14.01 -14.41 9.44
CA MET A 88 -15.06 -15.38 9.05
C MET A 88 -14.68 -16.83 9.34
N ARG A 89 -13.40 -17.15 9.22
CA ARG A 89 -12.85 -18.50 9.46
C ARG A 89 -12.31 -18.70 10.87
N HIS A 90 -12.45 -17.71 11.75
CA HIS A 90 -11.92 -17.74 13.13
C HIS A 90 -10.41 -18.04 13.18
N LEU A 91 -9.64 -17.56 12.20
CA LEU A 91 -8.20 -17.77 12.13
C LEU A 91 -7.46 -16.77 13.04
N PRO A 92 -6.43 -17.19 13.77
CA PRO A 92 -5.64 -16.31 14.62
C PRO A 92 -4.60 -15.52 13.79
N ILE A 93 -5.05 -14.91 12.68
CA ILE A 93 -4.23 -14.15 11.74
C ILE A 93 -4.63 -12.68 11.80
N SER A 94 -3.67 -11.79 12.04
CA SER A 94 -3.85 -10.35 11.88
C SER A 94 -3.21 -9.86 10.58
N VAL A 95 -3.94 -9.02 9.85
CA VAL A 95 -3.47 -8.41 8.60
C VAL A 95 -3.30 -6.92 8.83
N THR A 96 -2.15 -6.36 8.43
CA THR A 96 -1.82 -4.94 8.61
C THR A 96 -1.46 -4.30 7.27
N ASP A 97 -2.26 -3.35 6.84
CA ASP A 97 -2.05 -2.51 5.67
C ASP A 97 -1.28 -1.25 6.06
N ILE A 98 0.00 -1.19 5.69
CA ILE A 98 0.89 -0.06 5.96
C ILE A 98 0.86 0.90 4.77
N ARG A 99 0.39 2.12 4.99
CA ARG A 99 0.23 3.16 3.96
C ARG A 99 1.19 4.33 4.21
N PRO A 100 2.45 4.26 3.81
CA PRO A 100 3.34 5.41 3.88
C PRO A 100 2.99 6.45 2.82
N GLY A 101 3.42 7.69 3.07
CA GLY A 101 3.57 8.71 2.05
C GLY A 101 4.90 8.55 1.31
N PHE A 102 5.55 9.67 0.97
CA PHE A 102 6.86 9.65 0.33
C PHE A 102 7.96 9.27 1.32
N VAL A 103 8.68 8.20 1.05
CA VAL A 103 9.81 7.72 1.86
C VAL A 103 11.07 7.81 1.03
N LYS A 104 12.15 8.35 1.59
CA LYS A 104 13.47 8.49 0.92
C LYS A 104 14.06 7.11 0.62
N THR A 105 13.70 6.56 -0.53
CA THR A 105 14.16 5.25 -1.04
C THR A 105 14.49 5.37 -2.52
N ASP A 106 15.09 4.34 -3.09
CA ASP A 106 15.42 4.28 -4.52
C ASP A 106 14.20 4.44 -5.42
N LEU A 107 13.00 4.07 -4.94
CA LEU A 107 11.74 4.22 -5.68
C LEU A 107 11.44 5.67 -6.07
N ILE A 108 11.90 6.65 -5.28
CA ILE A 108 11.70 8.08 -5.54
C ILE A 108 13.01 8.82 -5.71
N ALA A 109 14.11 8.09 -5.97
CA ALA A 109 15.41 8.70 -6.21
C ALA A 109 15.36 9.67 -7.39
N GLY A 110 15.96 10.86 -7.22
CA GLY A 110 15.94 11.90 -8.23
C GLY A 110 14.69 12.77 -8.28
N SER A 111 13.68 12.50 -7.46
CA SER A 111 12.47 13.30 -7.34
C SER A 111 12.44 14.09 -6.03
N SER A 112 11.99 15.35 -6.08
CA SER A 112 11.81 16.19 -4.89
C SER A 112 10.33 16.23 -4.52
N TYR A 113 9.94 15.42 -3.55
CA TYR A 113 8.58 15.42 -3.02
C TYR A 113 8.51 16.14 -1.68
N PRO A 114 7.41 16.82 -1.38
CA PRO A 114 7.21 17.42 -0.07
C PRO A 114 7.06 16.33 1.01
N LEU A 115 7.44 16.66 2.24
CA LEU A 115 7.21 15.81 3.41
C LEU A 115 7.84 14.40 3.34
N GLN A 116 8.99 14.26 2.68
CA GLN A 116 9.68 12.98 2.63
C GLN A 116 10.04 12.47 4.02
N LEU A 117 9.73 11.20 4.28
CA LEU A 117 10.00 10.51 5.54
C LEU A 117 11.34 9.78 5.49
N SER A 118 12.01 9.69 6.63
CA SER A 118 13.18 8.84 6.80
C SER A 118 12.78 7.35 6.82
N PRO A 119 13.48 6.45 6.14
CA PRO A 119 13.22 5.01 6.21
C PRO A 119 13.27 4.45 7.63
N SER A 120 14.20 4.95 8.47
CA SER A 120 14.33 4.53 9.87
C SER A 120 13.09 4.88 10.70
N ASP A 121 12.56 6.10 10.54
CA ASP A 121 11.35 6.52 11.26
C ASP A 121 10.13 5.73 10.82
N VAL A 122 10.03 5.49 9.50
CA VAL A 122 8.97 4.64 8.93
C VAL A 122 9.05 3.23 9.50
N ALA A 123 10.23 2.64 9.59
CA ALA A 123 10.42 1.29 10.15
C ALA A 123 9.93 1.18 11.60
N VAL A 124 10.22 2.18 12.45
CA VAL A 124 9.72 2.21 13.83
C VAL A 124 8.19 2.23 13.88
N HIS A 125 7.56 3.03 13.03
CA HIS A 125 6.10 3.09 12.94
C HIS A 125 5.49 1.77 12.44
N ILE A 126 6.14 1.08 11.49
CA ILE A 126 5.72 -0.23 10.96
C ILE A 126 5.74 -1.26 12.09
N VAL A 127 6.85 -1.40 12.80
CA VAL A 127 7.00 -2.37 13.89
C VAL A 127 5.90 -2.16 14.93
N ARG A 128 5.73 -0.93 15.40
CA ARG A 128 4.68 -0.59 16.39
C ARG A 128 3.26 -0.90 15.89
N ALA A 129 2.99 -0.71 14.60
CA ALA A 129 1.68 -1.02 14.02
C ALA A 129 1.42 -2.54 14.01
N ILE A 130 2.43 -3.33 13.62
CA ILE A 130 2.37 -4.79 13.60
C ILE A 130 2.21 -5.34 15.02
N GLU A 131 2.98 -4.86 15.99
CA GLU A 131 2.89 -5.29 17.38
C GLU A 131 1.51 -5.03 17.99
N LYS A 132 0.91 -3.88 17.66
CA LYS A 132 -0.42 -3.50 18.12
C LYS A 132 -1.57 -4.14 17.33
N GLY A 133 -1.29 -4.92 16.29
CA GLY A 133 -2.30 -5.54 15.44
C GLY A 133 -3.20 -4.53 14.72
N LYS A 134 -2.63 -3.39 14.28
CA LYS A 134 -3.42 -2.39 13.55
C LYS A 134 -3.78 -2.91 12.16
N GLU A 135 -5.06 -2.86 11.79
CA GLU A 135 -5.52 -3.27 10.46
C GLU A 135 -5.02 -2.33 9.37
N VAL A 136 -5.09 -1.02 9.62
CA VAL A 136 -4.59 0.01 8.70
C VAL A 136 -3.71 0.99 9.47
N LYS A 137 -2.57 1.34 8.90
CA LYS A 137 -1.68 2.37 9.43
C LYS A 137 -1.18 3.29 8.33
N VAL A 138 -1.72 4.51 8.26
CA VAL A 138 -1.07 5.60 7.52
C VAL A 138 0.12 6.09 8.35
N ILE A 139 1.30 6.14 7.71
CA ILE A 139 2.52 6.57 8.39
C ILE A 139 2.65 8.09 8.29
N ASP A 140 2.86 8.71 9.46
CA ASP A 140 2.86 10.14 9.73
C ASP A 140 1.44 10.75 9.75
N TRP A 141 1.18 11.56 10.78
CA TRP A 141 -0.12 12.21 10.98
C TRP A 141 -0.48 13.20 9.86
N ARG A 142 0.53 13.85 9.25
CA ARG A 142 0.34 14.80 8.14
C ARG A 142 -0.27 14.09 6.93
N TYR A 143 0.21 12.90 6.62
CA TYR A 143 -0.38 12.07 5.56
C TYR A 143 -1.75 11.52 5.94
N SER A 144 -2.00 11.23 7.21
CA SER A 144 -3.34 10.84 7.67
C SER A 144 -4.35 11.96 7.43
N LEU A 145 -3.96 13.20 7.73
CA LEU A 145 -4.79 14.36 7.49
C LEU A 145 -5.00 14.61 5.98
N LEU A 146 -3.94 14.49 5.17
CA LEU A 146 -4.01 14.58 3.71
C LEU A 146 -5.00 13.56 3.13
N VAL A 147 -4.88 12.30 3.53
CA VAL A 147 -5.76 11.21 3.08
C VAL A 147 -7.21 11.46 3.51
N PHE A 148 -7.43 11.98 4.71
CA PHE A 148 -8.76 12.35 5.17
C PHE A 148 -9.40 13.38 4.24
N PHE A 149 -8.71 14.48 3.91
CA PHE A 149 -9.21 15.48 2.98
C PHE A 149 -9.38 14.94 1.56
N TRP A 150 -8.49 14.06 1.09
CA TRP A 150 -8.64 13.42 -0.20
C TRP A 150 -9.95 12.62 -0.30
N HIS A 151 -10.36 11.93 0.76
CA HIS A 151 -11.61 11.17 0.77
C HIS A 151 -12.84 12.09 0.64
N LEU A 152 -12.78 13.30 1.18
CA LEU A 152 -13.90 14.26 1.09
C LEU A 152 -14.08 14.84 -0.31
N LEU A 153 -13.04 14.83 -1.15
CA LEU A 153 -13.12 15.38 -2.49
C LEU A 153 -13.96 14.47 -3.42
N PRO A 154 -15.06 14.98 -4.01
CA PRO A 154 -15.82 14.25 -4.98
C PRO A 154 -14.98 13.89 -6.22
N ARG A 155 -15.35 12.79 -6.90
CA ARG A 155 -14.61 12.29 -8.06
C ARG A 155 -14.48 13.36 -9.17
N TRP A 156 -15.53 14.10 -9.42
CA TRP A 156 -15.55 15.12 -10.49
C TRP A 156 -14.60 16.29 -10.23
N ILE A 157 -14.33 16.63 -8.97
CA ILE A 157 -13.29 17.60 -8.60
C ILE A 157 -11.92 16.96 -8.76
N TRP A 158 -11.72 15.76 -8.15
CA TRP A 158 -10.44 15.08 -8.15
C TRP A 158 -9.86 14.89 -9.56
N THR A 159 -10.69 14.45 -10.52
CA THR A 159 -10.25 14.19 -11.90
C THR A 159 -9.84 15.45 -12.68
N ARG A 160 -10.09 16.64 -12.15
CA ARG A 160 -9.71 17.93 -12.75
C ARG A 160 -8.51 18.60 -12.06
N ILE A 161 -8.14 18.12 -10.89
CA ILE A 161 -6.97 18.64 -10.17
C ILE A 161 -5.70 18.16 -10.89
N ARG A 162 -4.83 19.09 -11.23
CA ARG A 162 -3.50 18.77 -11.73
C ARG A 162 -2.58 18.49 -10.54
N ILE A 163 -2.25 17.23 -10.33
CA ILE A 163 -1.23 16.81 -9.36
C ILE A 163 0.06 16.69 -10.16
N THR A 164 0.85 17.76 -10.14
CA THR A 164 2.21 17.78 -10.68
C THR A 164 3.18 17.45 -9.56
N SER A 165 4.08 16.55 -9.80
CA SER A 165 5.23 16.24 -8.95
C SER A 165 6.47 16.85 -9.52
#